data_c95e3175f65772feebd92f1f0a327e84
#
_entry.id   c95e3175f65772feebd92f1f0a327e84
#
_cell.length_a   1.000
_cell.length_b   1.000
_cell.length_c   1.000
_cell.angle_alpha   90.00
_cell.angle_beta   90.00
_cell.angle_gamma   90.00
#
_symmetry.space_group_name_H-M   'P 1'
#
loop_
_entity.id
_entity.type
_entity.pdbx_description
1 polymer ?
#
loop_
_entity_poly.entity_id
_entity_poly.type
_entity_poly.pdbx_seq_one_letter_code
_entity_poly.pdbx_strand_id
1 'polypeptide(L)'
;MSNSKINIVGIGCDLQSENEETSRKYAIENLSGGEKDRINWMTKNMPMNKAYVYSSINKNKIESKKLLDQFNNNYIEYRKKWKNQPIASFDKKLHGKKFKQKNFSPLCFDIEVASICDLACAFCYRQYVSTPDKIMKKELAFKLIDQASKMAIPSMKFNWRGEPLLNPRLPEIVDYAKQKGILETMINTNATKLDDTMSKKIIKSGLDIMIYSFDGGTKKVYEKMRPGRFTKNNFDDIYKNILNFSKIRKKLNSVFPRTKIQMILTDETRKEQDEYFRLFKDIVDEVSVKQYTERGGNLCDLDKKFDGELKKKKDDLIKEFGGDAVLMKDSKNNIFISNERLPCEQPFQRLLTTYDGKAGMCCYDWGATHTVGYLDKLGYENGEKEYANIKKKAENKKKGFEMMNLEMPKKNNMPEKKVNDLESIWHGEDINKVRKAHIEDKAGSISICKSCPFKETYKWKKIN
;
A
#
# COMPACT_ATOMS: atom_id res chain seq x y z
N MET A 1 30.47 15.68 -13.01
CA MET A 1 30.20 14.38 -12.39
C MET A 1 29.16 14.61 -11.29
N SER A 2 27.86 14.51 -11.60
CA SER A 2 26.79 14.70 -10.63
C SER A 2 26.64 13.41 -9.84
N ASN A 3 26.93 13.45 -8.55
CA ASN A 3 26.60 12.40 -7.60
C ASN A 3 25.09 12.16 -7.62
N SER A 4 24.62 11.19 -8.41
CA SER A 4 23.28 10.63 -8.28
C SER A 4 23.23 9.98 -6.89
N LYS A 5 22.60 10.66 -5.93
CA LYS A 5 22.29 10.08 -4.64
C LYS A 5 21.41 8.86 -4.87
N ILE A 6 21.98 7.69 -4.78
CA ILE A 6 21.26 6.42 -4.69
C ILE A 6 20.51 6.47 -3.36
N ASN A 7 19.25 6.92 -3.42
CA ASN A 7 18.37 6.83 -2.26
C ASN A 7 18.01 5.37 -2.05
N ILE A 8 18.83 4.66 -1.28
CA ILE A 8 18.45 3.39 -0.70
C ILE A 8 17.38 3.74 0.33
N VAL A 9 16.14 3.83 -0.13
CA VAL A 9 14.99 3.79 0.76
C VAL A 9 14.85 2.33 1.16
N GLY A 10 15.83 1.88 1.91
CA GLY A 10 15.64 0.76 2.80
C GLY A 10 14.42 1.10 3.63
N ILE A 11 13.69 0.11 4.12
CA ILE A 11 12.62 0.26 5.09
C ILE A 11 13.19 1.20 6.15
N GLY A 12 13.07 2.50 5.81
CA GLY A 12 14.01 3.37 6.40
C GLY A 12 13.37 4.08 7.50
N CYS A 13 13.46 3.75 8.56
CA CYS A 13 14.00 4.60 9.60
C CYS A 13 15.47 4.24 9.65
N ASP A 14 16.35 5.18 9.47
CA ASP A 14 17.67 5.07 10.05
C ASP A 14 17.43 4.93 11.56
N LEU A 15 17.38 3.69 12.02
CA LEU A 15 17.34 3.34 13.44
C LEU A 15 18.75 3.57 14.02
N GLN A 16 19.27 4.79 13.88
CA GLN A 16 20.58 5.19 14.37
C GLN A 16 20.51 5.91 15.72
N SER A 17 19.37 5.96 16.41
CA SER A 17 19.38 6.50 17.77
C SER A 17 19.32 5.37 18.79
N GLU A 18 20.36 5.25 19.57
CA GLU A 18 20.45 4.40 20.77
C GLU A 18 19.51 4.86 21.90
N ASN A 19 18.72 5.90 21.71
CA ASN A 19 17.77 6.42 22.67
C ASN A 19 16.38 5.82 22.46
N GLU A 20 15.80 5.30 23.54
CA GLU A 20 14.50 4.63 23.68
C GLU A 20 13.28 5.47 23.26
N GLU A 21 13.46 6.67 22.71
CA GLU A 21 12.36 7.43 22.14
C GLU A 21 11.90 6.79 20.84
N THR A 22 10.66 6.40 20.85
CA THR A 22 9.95 5.69 19.81
C THR A 22 10.35 6.15 18.39
N SER A 23 10.61 5.20 17.49
CA SER A 23 10.84 5.43 16.05
C SER A 23 9.81 6.39 15.41
N ARG A 24 8.65 6.58 16.03
CA ARG A 24 7.60 7.54 15.63
C ARG A 24 7.92 8.98 16.00
N LYS A 25 8.46 9.27 17.20
CA LYS A 25 8.82 10.63 17.63
C LYS A 25 9.95 11.14 16.75
N TYR A 26 10.94 10.30 16.47
CA TYR A 26 12.03 10.59 15.54
C TYR A 26 11.55 10.89 14.11
N ALA A 27 10.54 10.15 13.62
CA ALA A 27 9.97 10.38 12.31
C ALA A 27 9.12 11.66 12.22
N ILE A 28 8.67 12.24 13.34
CA ILE A 28 7.91 13.49 13.38
C ILE A 28 8.82 14.70 13.33
N GLU A 29 9.89 14.69 14.10
CA GLU A 29 10.81 15.82 14.22
C GLU A 29 11.72 15.96 13.00
N ASN A 30 12.05 14.83 12.35
CA ASN A 30 12.83 14.77 11.13
C ASN A 30 12.06 14.06 10.03
N LEU A 31 11.36 14.84 9.16
CA LEU A 31 10.94 14.29 7.88
C LEU A 31 12.16 13.67 7.20
N SER A 32 12.11 12.37 6.89
CA SER A 32 13.21 11.70 6.19
C SER A 32 13.58 12.46 4.93
N GLY A 33 14.85 12.43 4.50
CA GLY A 33 15.27 13.08 3.26
C GLY A 33 14.36 12.73 2.08
N GLY A 34 13.93 11.48 1.99
CA GLY A 34 13.01 11.02 0.95
C GLY A 34 11.61 11.66 1.01
N GLU A 35 11.10 12.01 2.19
CA GLU A 35 9.83 12.73 2.31
C GLU A 35 9.97 14.20 1.89
N LYS A 36 11.06 14.85 2.28
CA LYS A 36 11.38 16.22 1.83
C LYS A 36 11.57 16.26 0.31
N ASP A 37 12.30 15.30 -0.24
CA ASP A 37 12.51 15.20 -1.70
C ASP A 37 11.19 15.01 -2.45
N ARG A 38 10.28 14.19 -1.91
CA ARG A 38 8.94 14.00 -2.48
C ARG A 38 8.11 15.27 -2.47
N ILE A 39 8.09 15.99 -1.34
CA ILE A 39 7.38 17.28 -1.22
C ILE A 39 7.96 18.30 -2.20
N ASN A 40 9.28 18.48 -2.20
CA ASN A 40 9.96 19.43 -3.06
C ASN A 40 9.73 19.11 -4.56
N TRP A 41 9.80 17.83 -4.91
CA TRP A 41 9.56 17.41 -6.28
C TRP A 41 8.11 17.68 -6.72
N MET A 42 7.14 17.32 -5.87
CA MET A 42 5.72 17.51 -6.19
C MET A 42 5.35 18.98 -6.27
N THR A 43 5.75 19.81 -5.31
CA THR A 43 5.43 21.26 -5.30
C THR A 43 6.09 21.98 -6.46
N LYS A 44 7.34 21.64 -6.81
CA LYS A 44 8.01 22.16 -8.02
C LYS A 44 7.24 21.85 -9.31
N ASN A 45 6.67 20.66 -9.41
CA ASN A 45 5.97 20.18 -10.59
C ASN A 45 4.44 20.35 -10.51
N MET A 46 3.91 20.98 -9.45
CA MET A 46 2.48 21.21 -9.27
C MET A 46 1.81 21.93 -10.43
N PRO A 47 2.44 22.89 -11.13
CA PRO A 47 1.85 23.51 -12.32
C PRO A 47 1.50 22.53 -13.45
N MET A 48 2.16 21.36 -13.48
CA MET A 48 1.91 20.28 -14.45
C MET A 48 1.05 19.14 -13.86
N ASN A 49 0.70 19.21 -12.59
CA ASN A 49 -0.22 18.26 -11.97
C ASN A 49 -1.61 18.42 -12.57
N LYS A 50 -2.18 17.33 -13.08
CA LYS A 50 -3.41 17.40 -13.87
C LYS A 50 -4.63 17.86 -13.06
N ALA A 51 -4.68 17.63 -11.75
CA ALA A 51 -5.74 18.17 -10.90
C ALA A 51 -5.67 19.70 -10.81
N TYR A 52 -4.47 20.26 -10.66
CA TYR A 52 -4.27 21.71 -10.74
C TYR A 52 -4.65 22.24 -12.14
N VAL A 53 -4.18 21.59 -13.20
CA VAL A 53 -4.48 22.00 -14.59
C VAL A 53 -6.00 22.08 -14.82
N TYR A 54 -6.75 21.03 -14.47
CA TYR A 54 -8.21 21.04 -14.60
C TYR A 54 -8.87 22.16 -13.79
N SER A 55 -8.39 22.42 -12.57
CA SER A 55 -8.94 23.45 -11.70
C SER A 55 -8.61 24.87 -12.16
N SER A 56 -7.60 25.05 -13.02
CA SER A 56 -7.11 26.35 -13.49
C SER A 56 -7.64 26.77 -14.87
N ILE A 57 -8.34 25.90 -15.62
CA ILE A 57 -8.73 26.11 -17.02
C ILE A 57 -9.42 27.46 -17.26
N ASN A 58 -10.32 27.89 -16.38
CA ASN A 58 -11.11 29.12 -16.54
C ASN A 58 -10.65 30.24 -15.60
N LYS A 59 -9.40 30.21 -15.15
CA LYS A 59 -8.87 31.19 -14.21
C LYS A 59 -7.93 32.17 -14.89
N ASN A 60 -8.01 33.44 -14.49
CA ASN A 60 -7.02 34.42 -14.89
C ASN A 60 -5.67 34.19 -14.19
N LYS A 61 -4.65 34.95 -14.55
CA LYS A 61 -3.27 34.78 -14.06
C LYS A 61 -3.16 34.92 -12.54
N ILE A 62 -3.89 35.83 -11.92
CA ILE A 62 -3.86 36.12 -10.49
C ILE A 62 -4.52 34.95 -9.72
N GLU A 63 -5.70 34.55 -10.19
CA GLU A 63 -6.44 33.42 -9.62
C GLU A 63 -5.67 32.10 -9.75
N SER A 64 -5.02 31.88 -10.90
CA SER A 64 -4.18 30.68 -11.12
C SER A 64 -2.98 30.64 -10.17
N LYS A 65 -2.36 31.79 -9.87
CA LYS A 65 -1.28 31.87 -8.88
C LYS A 65 -1.76 31.53 -7.47
N LYS A 66 -2.88 32.13 -7.03
CA LYS A 66 -3.49 31.83 -5.72
C LYS A 66 -3.87 30.34 -5.61
N LEU A 67 -4.44 29.79 -6.68
CA LEU A 67 -4.79 28.39 -6.75
C LEU A 67 -3.56 27.48 -6.65
N LEU A 68 -2.46 27.82 -7.32
CA LEU A 68 -1.21 27.07 -7.24
C LEU A 68 -0.65 27.05 -5.81
N ASP A 69 -0.66 28.19 -5.14
CA ASP A 69 -0.23 28.29 -3.73
C ASP A 69 -1.12 27.42 -2.84
N GLN A 70 -2.43 27.41 -3.07
CA GLN A 70 -3.38 26.55 -2.35
C GLN A 70 -3.09 25.05 -2.58
N PHE A 71 -2.84 24.64 -3.83
CA PHE A 71 -2.50 23.24 -4.15
C PHE A 71 -1.19 22.81 -3.49
N ASN A 72 -0.17 23.65 -3.53
CA ASN A 72 1.11 23.41 -2.86
C ASN A 72 0.93 23.25 -1.35
N ASN A 73 0.21 24.19 -0.73
CA ASN A 73 -0.07 24.15 0.71
C ASN A 73 -0.86 22.89 1.09
N ASN A 74 -1.89 22.53 0.34
CA ASN A 74 -2.69 21.34 0.55
C ASN A 74 -1.83 20.06 0.46
N TYR A 75 -0.88 20.02 -0.49
CA TYR A 75 0.01 18.87 -0.62
C TYR A 75 0.99 18.77 0.55
N ILE A 76 1.59 19.90 0.96
CA ILE A 76 2.51 19.96 2.12
C ILE A 76 1.76 19.50 3.40
N GLU A 77 0.56 20.05 3.63
CA GLU A 77 -0.26 19.68 4.79
C GLU A 77 -0.69 18.21 4.77
N TYR A 78 -1.04 17.68 3.60
CA TYR A 78 -1.32 16.25 3.44
C TYR A 78 -0.12 15.41 3.87
N ARG A 79 1.10 15.75 3.44
CA ARG A 79 2.30 14.98 3.79
C ARG A 79 2.67 15.10 5.26
N LYS A 80 2.52 16.28 5.87
CA LYS A 80 2.66 16.46 7.31
C LYS A 80 1.65 15.63 8.11
N LYS A 81 0.39 15.64 7.69
CA LYS A 81 -0.69 14.85 8.33
C LYS A 81 -0.45 13.36 8.26
N TRP A 82 0.32 12.87 7.28
CA TRP A 82 0.59 11.44 7.12
C TRP A 82 1.11 10.78 8.40
N LYS A 83 1.97 11.45 9.15
CA LYS A 83 2.46 11.02 10.46
C LYS A 83 1.70 11.67 11.63
N ASN A 84 1.43 12.95 11.55
CA ASN A 84 0.85 13.69 12.67
C ASN A 84 -0.59 13.30 12.98
N GLN A 85 -1.42 12.95 11.97
CA GLN A 85 -2.81 12.57 12.19
C GLN A 85 -2.96 11.28 13.03
N PRO A 86 -2.27 10.15 12.71
CA PRO A 86 -2.30 8.97 13.56
C PRO A 86 -1.83 9.24 14.98
N ILE A 87 -0.67 9.87 15.13
CA ILE A 87 -0.06 10.12 16.45
C ILE A 87 -0.98 10.96 17.33
N ALA A 88 -1.50 12.06 16.80
CA ALA A 88 -2.48 12.85 17.53
C ALA A 88 -3.79 12.09 17.83
N SER A 89 -4.06 10.98 17.12
CA SER A 89 -5.23 10.12 17.33
C SER A 89 -5.01 9.07 18.42
N PHE A 90 -3.75 8.80 18.80
CA PHE A 90 -3.42 7.85 19.87
C PHE A 90 -3.63 8.41 21.27
N ASP A 91 -3.90 9.70 21.41
CA ASP A 91 -4.25 10.30 22.69
C ASP A 91 -5.59 9.75 23.20
N LYS A 92 -5.55 8.99 24.30
CA LYS A 92 -6.71 8.36 24.93
C LYS A 92 -7.79 9.39 25.36
N LYS A 93 -7.38 10.62 25.69
CA LYS A 93 -8.29 11.72 26.09
C LYS A 93 -9.10 12.26 24.91
N LEU A 94 -8.56 12.17 23.70
CA LEU A 94 -9.21 12.65 22.46
C LEU A 94 -9.97 11.54 21.73
N HIS A 95 -9.91 10.31 22.22
CA HIS A 95 -10.57 9.15 21.64
C HIS A 95 -12.09 9.38 21.50
N GLY A 96 -12.65 9.04 20.37
CA GLY A 96 -14.09 9.21 20.08
C GLY A 96 -14.52 10.63 19.74
N LYS A 97 -13.98 11.68 20.39
CA LYS A 97 -14.25 13.08 20.04
C LYS A 97 -13.58 13.45 18.72
N LYS A 98 -12.31 13.05 18.53
CA LYS A 98 -11.53 13.38 17.34
C LYS A 98 -12.00 12.64 16.09
N PHE A 99 -12.45 11.40 16.21
CA PHE A 99 -12.90 10.60 15.06
C PHE A 99 -14.21 11.11 14.46
N LYS A 100 -14.96 11.93 15.21
CA LYS A 100 -16.18 12.62 14.75
C LYS A 100 -15.91 13.99 14.14
N GLN A 101 -14.65 14.46 14.16
CA GLN A 101 -14.31 15.78 13.61
C GLN A 101 -14.31 15.74 12.07
N LYS A 102 -14.91 16.77 11.47
CA LYS A 102 -15.02 16.93 10.01
C LYS A 102 -13.66 16.91 9.28
N ASN A 103 -12.57 17.25 9.98
CA ASN A 103 -11.20 17.30 9.44
C ASN A 103 -10.44 15.98 9.60
N PHE A 104 -11.05 14.94 10.16
CA PHE A 104 -10.49 13.61 10.28
C PHE A 104 -10.98 12.75 9.11
N SER A 105 -10.35 12.94 7.95
CA SER A 105 -10.59 12.15 6.73
C SER A 105 -9.44 11.19 6.46
N PRO A 106 -9.66 10.13 5.68
CA PRO A 106 -8.54 9.33 5.18
C PRO A 106 -7.55 10.20 4.40
N LEU A 107 -6.28 9.96 4.59
CA LEU A 107 -5.23 10.63 3.82
C LEU A 107 -4.93 9.91 2.50
N CYS A 108 -5.35 8.67 2.40
CA CYS A 108 -5.26 7.87 1.18
C CYS A 108 -6.44 6.90 1.10
N PHE A 109 -7.00 6.77 -0.07
CA PHE A 109 -8.00 5.75 -0.37
C PHE A 109 -7.44 4.77 -1.40
N ASP A 110 -7.23 3.50 -0.99
CA ASP A 110 -6.73 2.44 -1.83
C ASP A 110 -7.91 1.75 -2.54
N ILE A 111 -7.94 1.73 -3.86
CA ILE A 111 -8.98 1.08 -4.67
C ILE A 111 -8.37 -0.10 -5.43
N GLU A 112 -8.89 -1.30 -5.21
CA GLU A 112 -8.51 -2.48 -5.97
C GLU A 112 -9.21 -2.48 -7.34
N VAL A 113 -8.64 -1.76 -8.31
CA VAL A 113 -9.22 -1.69 -9.67
C VAL A 113 -9.17 -3.01 -10.43
N ALA A 114 -8.29 -3.92 -10.01
CA ALA A 114 -8.20 -5.29 -10.51
C ALA A 114 -7.69 -6.21 -9.41
N SER A 115 -8.38 -7.31 -9.14
CA SER A 115 -7.92 -8.39 -8.27
C SER A 115 -7.24 -9.51 -9.05
N ILE A 116 -7.42 -9.57 -10.38
CA ILE A 116 -6.67 -10.45 -11.29
C ILE A 116 -5.21 -10.00 -11.40
N CYS A 117 -4.31 -10.98 -11.50
CA CYS A 117 -2.89 -10.76 -11.82
C CYS A 117 -2.42 -11.83 -12.79
N ASP A 118 -1.63 -11.45 -13.76
CA ASP A 118 -1.05 -12.33 -14.78
C ASP A 118 0.28 -12.98 -14.35
N LEU A 119 0.80 -12.61 -13.16
CA LEU A 119 1.96 -13.24 -12.56
C LEU A 119 1.60 -14.11 -11.36
N ALA A 120 2.45 -15.11 -11.10
CA ALA A 120 2.40 -16.01 -9.95
C ALA A 120 3.68 -15.87 -9.09
N CYS A 121 4.02 -14.64 -8.71
CA CYS A 121 5.26 -14.35 -7.96
C CYS A 121 5.39 -15.25 -6.74
N ALA A 122 6.57 -15.84 -6.55
CA ALA A 122 6.83 -16.88 -5.57
C ALA A 122 6.52 -16.46 -4.12
N PHE A 123 6.67 -15.17 -3.82
CA PHE A 123 6.45 -14.56 -2.50
C PHE A 123 5.08 -13.86 -2.37
N CYS A 124 4.19 -13.98 -3.36
CA CYS A 124 2.92 -13.26 -3.38
C CYS A 124 1.84 -13.99 -2.58
N TYR A 125 1.28 -13.31 -1.59
CA TYR A 125 0.18 -13.85 -0.75
C TYR A 125 -1.10 -14.15 -1.51
N ARG A 126 -1.26 -13.63 -2.72
CA ARG A 126 -2.40 -13.95 -3.59
C ARG A 126 -2.53 -15.45 -3.87
N GLN A 127 -1.42 -16.19 -3.81
CA GLN A 127 -1.41 -17.64 -3.98
C GLN A 127 -1.99 -18.39 -2.77
N TYR A 128 -2.08 -17.74 -1.61
CA TYR A 128 -2.48 -18.34 -0.33
C TYR A 128 -3.84 -17.82 0.16
N VAL A 129 -4.41 -16.82 -0.51
CA VAL A 129 -5.74 -16.30 -0.20
C VAL A 129 -6.67 -16.49 -1.40
N SER A 130 -7.94 -16.79 -1.12
CA SER A 130 -8.95 -16.83 -2.18
C SER A 130 -9.20 -15.43 -2.71
N THR A 131 -8.62 -15.13 -3.88
CA THR A 131 -8.79 -13.85 -4.54
C THR A 131 -9.39 -14.08 -5.92
N PRO A 132 -10.63 -13.65 -6.17
CA PRO A 132 -11.25 -13.79 -7.48
C PRO A 132 -10.50 -13.02 -8.56
N ASP A 133 -10.48 -13.57 -9.80
CA ASP A 133 -9.91 -12.89 -10.95
C ASP A 133 -10.97 -11.94 -11.53
N LYS A 134 -11.03 -10.73 -11.00
CA LYS A 134 -12.05 -9.73 -11.33
C LYS A 134 -11.43 -8.36 -11.57
N ILE A 135 -12.20 -7.54 -12.26
CA ILE A 135 -11.88 -6.14 -12.57
C ILE A 135 -13.03 -5.28 -12.02
N MET A 136 -12.70 -4.19 -11.34
CA MET A 136 -13.70 -3.23 -10.87
C MET A 136 -14.39 -2.57 -12.04
N LYS A 137 -15.71 -2.46 -11.98
CA LYS A 137 -16.50 -1.71 -12.95
C LYS A 137 -16.17 -0.21 -12.86
N LYS A 138 -16.09 0.46 -14.00
CA LYS A 138 -15.77 1.89 -14.09
C LYS A 138 -16.76 2.74 -13.27
N GLU A 139 -18.04 2.42 -13.33
CA GLU A 139 -19.12 3.12 -12.63
C GLU A 139 -18.92 3.09 -11.10
N LEU A 140 -18.50 1.95 -10.57
CA LEU A 140 -18.16 1.83 -9.16
C LEU A 140 -16.93 2.69 -8.83
N ALA A 141 -15.86 2.61 -9.63
CA ALA A 141 -14.67 3.43 -9.42
C ALA A 141 -15.01 4.93 -9.41
N PHE A 142 -15.83 5.40 -10.34
CA PHE A 142 -16.25 6.81 -10.43
C PHE A 142 -17.07 7.23 -9.21
N LYS A 143 -18.06 6.41 -8.80
CA LYS A 143 -18.82 6.64 -7.56
C LYS A 143 -17.92 6.78 -6.34
N LEU A 144 -16.90 5.93 -6.22
CA LEU A 144 -15.95 5.96 -5.12
C LEU A 144 -15.04 7.19 -5.17
N ILE A 145 -14.61 7.62 -6.35
CA ILE A 145 -13.84 8.85 -6.57
C ILE A 145 -14.67 10.08 -6.19
N ASP A 146 -15.96 10.13 -6.55
CA ASP A 146 -16.85 11.23 -6.16
C ASP A 146 -16.97 11.34 -4.63
N GLN A 147 -17.11 10.22 -3.94
CA GLN A 147 -17.16 10.19 -2.47
C GLN A 147 -15.82 10.62 -1.85
N ALA A 148 -14.69 10.16 -2.41
CA ALA A 148 -13.36 10.55 -1.96
C ALA A 148 -13.12 12.07 -2.14
N SER A 149 -13.51 12.61 -3.27
CA SER A 149 -13.44 14.06 -3.56
C SER A 149 -14.29 14.87 -2.58
N LYS A 150 -15.54 14.44 -2.31
CA LYS A 150 -16.43 15.09 -1.33
C LYS A 150 -15.82 15.12 0.07
N MET A 151 -15.09 14.08 0.47
CA MET A 151 -14.35 14.02 1.73
C MET A 151 -12.99 14.72 1.71
N ALA A 152 -12.64 15.38 0.61
CA ALA A 152 -11.34 16.01 0.40
C ALA A 152 -10.15 15.07 0.65
N ILE A 153 -10.27 13.79 0.27
CA ILE A 153 -9.18 12.82 0.39
C ILE A 153 -8.08 13.21 -0.58
N PRO A 154 -6.85 13.48 -0.09
CA PRO A 154 -5.81 14.07 -0.92
C PRO A 154 -5.15 13.08 -1.87
N SER A 155 -5.16 11.79 -1.56
CA SER A 155 -4.51 10.80 -2.41
C SER A 155 -5.32 9.54 -2.63
N MET A 156 -5.09 8.90 -3.79
CA MET A 156 -5.69 7.62 -4.14
C MET A 156 -4.64 6.67 -4.72
N LYS A 157 -4.73 5.42 -4.32
CA LYS A 157 -3.90 4.34 -4.87
C LYS A 157 -4.79 3.34 -5.60
N PHE A 158 -4.55 3.13 -6.89
CA PHE A 158 -5.38 2.29 -7.75
C PHE A 158 -4.87 0.86 -7.86
N ASN A 159 -4.43 0.30 -6.76
CA ASN A 159 -4.14 -1.14 -6.67
C ASN A 159 -4.04 -1.61 -5.22
N TRP A 160 -4.32 -2.89 -5.03
CA TRP A 160 -4.06 -3.59 -3.78
C TRP A 160 -3.46 -4.97 -4.05
N ARG A 161 -4.26 -5.98 -4.47
CA ARG A 161 -3.80 -7.36 -4.69
C ARG A 161 -3.42 -7.64 -6.13
N GLY A 162 -4.09 -7.31 -7.12
CA GLY A 162 -3.88 -7.70 -8.52
C GLY A 162 -2.88 -6.83 -9.27
N GLU A 163 -2.97 -6.88 -10.59
CA GLU A 163 -2.24 -6.01 -11.51
C GLU A 163 -3.17 -4.93 -12.07
N PRO A 164 -2.98 -3.66 -11.73
CA PRO A 164 -3.90 -2.60 -12.13
C PRO A 164 -3.98 -2.38 -13.64
N LEU A 165 -2.91 -2.61 -14.39
CA LEU A 165 -2.89 -2.44 -15.85
C LEU A 165 -3.70 -3.51 -16.60
N LEU A 166 -4.17 -4.56 -15.91
CA LEU A 166 -5.15 -5.49 -16.46
C LEU A 166 -6.57 -4.90 -16.52
N ASN A 167 -6.82 -3.78 -15.83
CA ASN A 167 -8.04 -3.01 -16.03
C ASN A 167 -7.84 -2.02 -17.19
N PRO A 168 -8.44 -2.24 -18.37
CA PRO A 168 -8.25 -1.38 -19.54
C PRO A 168 -8.81 0.04 -19.34
N ARG A 169 -9.68 0.22 -18.32
CA ARG A 169 -10.28 1.51 -17.96
C ARG A 169 -9.45 2.30 -16.94
N LEU A 170 -8.32 1.76 -16.46
CA LEU A 170 -7.47 2.44 -15.49
C LEU A 170 -7.08 3.88 -15.89
N PRO A 171 -6.67 4.16 -17.15
CA PRO A 171 -6.36 5.54 -17.54
C PRO A 171 -7.55 6.50 -17.39
N GLU A 172 -8.76 6.05 -17.72
CA GLU A 172 -10.00 6.84 -17.56
C GLU A 172 -10.32 7.08 -16.08
N ILE A 173 -10.11 6.06 -15.24
CA ILE A 173 -10.33 6.14 -13.78
C ILE A 173 -9.37 7.14 -13.15
N VAL A 174 -8.10 7.09 -13.52
CA VAL A 174 -7.08 8.04 -13.04
C VAL A 174 -7.41 9.46 -13.50
N ASP A 175 -7.73 9.65 -14.76
CA ASP A 175 -8.09 10.95 -15.31
C ASP A 175 -9.31 11.56 -14.59
N TYR A 176 -10.33 10.74 -14.33
CA TYR A 176 -11.50 11.15 -13.55
C TYR A 176 -11.15 11.59 -12.13
N ALA A 177 -10.25 10.87 -11.46
CA ALA A 177 -9.76 11.28 -10.14
C ALA A 177 -9.05 12.65 -10.19
N LYS A 178 -8.27 12.91 -11.24
CA LYS A 178 -7.62 14.21 -11.44
C LYS A 178 -8.64 15.33 -11.72
N GLN A 179 -9.69 15.05 -12.51
CA GLN A 179 -10.80 16.00 -12.73
C GLN A 179 -11.53 16.33 -11.42
N LYS A 180 -11.63 15.39 -10.50
CA LYS A 180 -12.24 15.56 -9.17
C LYS A 180 -11.32 16.18 -8.12
N GLY A 181 -10.11 16.61 -8.50
CA GLY A 181 -9.18 17.33 -7.65
C GLY A 181 -8.32 16.48 -6.72
N ILE A 182 -8.24 15.16 -6.93
CA ILE A 182 -7.32 14.31 -6.15
C ILE A 182 -5.88 14.73 -6.43
N LEU A 183 -5.18 15.17 -5.37
CA LEU A 183 -3.84 15.77 -5.48
C LEU A 183 -2.80 14.76 -5.94
N GLU A 184 -2.86 13.53 -5.43
CA GLU A 184 -1.88 12.50 -5.71
C GLU A 184 -2.54 11.17 -6.05
N THR A 185 -2.22 10.63 -7.22
CA THR A 185 -2.67 9.33 -7.69
C THR A 185 -1.49 8.40 -7.90
N MET A 186 -1.60 7.13 -7.50
CA MET A 186 -0.49 6.19 -7.60
C MET A 186 -0.91 4.76 -7.96
N ILE A 187 0.00 4.04 -8.62
CA ILE A 187 -0.10 2.60 -8.87
C ILE A 187 1.20 1.88 -8.56
N ASN A 188 1.09 0.60 -8.21
CA ASN A 188 2.19 -0.36 -8.36
C ASN A 188 1.84 -1.30 -9.51
N THR A 189 2.81 -1.60 -10.38
CA THR A 189 2.61 -2.46 -11.55
C THR A 189 3.76 -3.41 -11.75
N ASN A 190 3.47 -4.58 -12.30
CA ASN A 190 4.47 -5.52 -12.79
C ASN A 190 4.97 -5.19 -14.22
N ALA A 191 4.40 -4.16 -14.85
CA ALA A 191 4.72 -3.64 -16.18
C ALA A 191 4.50 -4.61 -17.37
N THR A 192 3.84 -5.76 -17.16
CA THR A 192 3.58 -6.73 -18.26
C THR A 192 2.68 -6.16 -19.36
N LYS A 193 1.75 -5.26 -18.98
CA LYS A 193 0.79 -4.61 -19.90
C LYS A 193 1.17 -3.19 -20.27
N LEU A 194 2.42 -2.79 -20.03
CA LEU A 194 2.90 -1.44 -20.29
C LEU A 194 3.45 -1.32 -21.71
N ASP A 195 2.62 -1.62 -22.70
CA ASP A 195 2.93 -1.35 -24.12
C ASP A 195 2.90 0.15 -24.45
N ASP A 196 3.24 0.51 -25.68
CA ASP A 196 3.26 1.89 -26.17
C ASP A 196 1.91 2.60 -25.99
N THR A 197 0.82 1.89 -26.27
CA THR A 197 -0.54 2.45 -26.21
C THR A 197 -0.93 2.72 -24.76
N MET A 198 -0.73 1.74 -23.87
CA MET A 198 -1.01 1.89 -22.45
C MET A 198 -0.10 2.95 -21.82
N SER A 199 1.18 2.98 -22.18
CA SER A 199 2.15 3.97 -21.73
C SER A 199 1.67 5.40 -22.03
N LYS A 200 1.27 5.66 -23.29
CA LYS A 200 0.73 6.97 -23.69
C LYS A 200 -0.56 7.33 -22.95
N LYS A 201 -1.47 6.38 -22.77
CA LYS A 201 -2.74 6.58 -22.04
C LYS A 201 -2.48 6.90 -20.56
N ILE A 202 -1.59 6.19 -19.88
CA ILE A 202 -1.23 6.42 -18.48
C ILE A 202 -0.55 7.78 -18.29
N ILE A 203 0.39 8.16 -19.15
CA ILE A 203 1.02 9.48 -19.08
C ILE A 203 -0.03 10.58 -19.25
N LYS A 204 -0.91 10.44 -20.25
CA LYS A 204 -1.98 11.42 -20.52
C LYS A 204 -3.07 11.45 -19.45
N SER A 205 -3.28 10.38 -18.69
CA SER A 205 -4.27 10.35 -17.61
C SER A 205 -3.92 11.26 -16.42
N GLY A 206 -2.64 11.64 -16.28
CA GLY A 206 -2.17 12.47 -15.17
C GLY A 206 -1.87 11.66 -13.90
N LEU A 207 -1.54 10.37 -14.04
CA LEU A 207 -1.00 9.58 -12.94
C LEU A 207 0.24 10.27 -12.37
N ASP A 208 0.31 10.42 -11.04
CA ASP A 208 1.42 11.16 -10.41
C ASP A 208 2.60 10.26 -10.08
N ILE A 209 2.36 9.04 -9.61
CA ILE A 209 3.41 8.11 -9.18
C ILE A 209 3.15 6.71 -9.75
N MET A 210 4.17 6.14 -10.40
CA MET A 210 4.16 4.77 -10.86
C MET A 210 5.31 4.00 -10.25
N ILE A 211 5.01 2.90 -9.56
CA ILE A 211 5.99 2.05 -8.90
C ILE A 211 6.06 0.72 -9.65
N TYR A 212 7.17 0.48 -10.30
CA TYR A 212 7.45 -0.81 -10.91
C TYR A 212 7.85 -1.83 -9.84
N SER A 213 7.26 -3.00 -9.92
CA SER A 213 7.62 -4.13 -9.09
C SER A 213 8.50 -5.08 -9.92
N PHE A 214 9.80 -5.13 -9.61
CA PHE A 214 10.78 -5.89 -10.38
C PHE A 214 11.79 -6.54 -9.43
N ASP A 215 11.82 -7.87 -9.35
CA ASP A 215 12.60 -8.60 -8.34
C ASP A 215 13.69 -9.48 -8.96
N GLY A 216 14.86 -8.92 -9.09
CA GLY A 216 16.09 -9.53 -9.58
C GLY A 216 16.95 -8.53 -10.36
N GLY A 217 18.27 -8.68 -10.30
CA GLY A 217 19.23 -7.98 -11.13
C GLY A 217 19.56 -8.77 -12.40
N THR A 218 19.29 -10.08 -12.40
CA THR A 218 19.56 -10.97 -13.53
C THR A 218 18.26 -11.62 -14.03
N LYS A 219 18.30 -12.04 -15.29
CA LYS A 219 17.20 -12.77 -15.94
C LYS A 219 16.81 -14.03 -15.16
N LYS A 220 17.80 -14.78 -14.69
CA LYS A 220 17.60 -16.02 -13.94
C LYS A 220 16.79 -15.79 -12.65
N VAL A 221 17.18 -14.79 -11.87
CA VAL A 221 16.51 -14.50 -10.58
C VAL A 221 15.15 -13.85 -10.83
N TYR A 222 15.05 -12.87 -11.72
CA TYR A 222 13.78 -12.24 -12.04
C TYR A 222 12.71 -13.24 -12.51
N GLU A 223 13.02 -14.10 -13.48
CA GLU A 223 12.07 -15.08 -14.03
C GLU A 223 11.67 -16.13 -12.98
N LYS A 224 12.58 -16.48 -12.06
CA LYS A 224 12.28 -17.35 -10.91
C LYS A 224 11.35 -16.69 -9.89
N MET A 225 11.61 -15.41 -9.56
CA MET A 225 10.84 -14.69 -8.55
C MET A 225 9.47 -14.25 -9.05
N ARG A 226 9.34 -13.99 -10.36
CA ARG A 226 8.13 -13.49 -11.01
C ARG A 226 7.67 -14.34 -12.19
N PRO A 227 7.39 -15.65 -11.99
CA PRO A 227 6.89 -16.48 -13.06
C PRO A 227 5.52 -15.97 -13.54
N GLY A 228 5.28 -16.15 -14.85
CA GLY A 228 3.97 -15.87 -15.42
C GLY A 228 2.92 -16.90 -14.97
N ARG A 229 1.68 -16.45 -14.87
CA ARG A 229 0.56 -17.31 -14.48
C ARG A 229 -0.16 -17.94 -15.67
N PHE A 230 -0.33 -17.17 -16.73
CA PHE A 230 -1.03 -17.62 -17.94
C PHE A 230 -0.08 -17.81 -19.11
N THR A 231 0.96 -17.01 -19.17
CA THR A 231 2.01 -17.04 -20.19
C THR A 231 3.36 -16.89 -19.54
N LYS A 232 4.43 -17.32 -20.22
CA LYS A 232 5.79 -17.09 -19.71
C LYS A 232 6.03 -15.60 -19.52
N ASN A 233 6.59 -15.22 -18.37
CA ASN A 233 7.05 -13.86 -18.09
C ASN A 233 8.56 -13.80 -18.33
N ASN A 234 9.02 -12.91 -19.20
CA ASN A 234 10.41 -12.75 -19.57
C ASN A 234 10.99 -11.46 -19.01
N PHE A 235 12.20 -11.52 -18.50
CA PHE A 235 12.96 -10.36 -18.04
C PHE A 235 13.09 -9.28 -19.14
N ASP A 236 13.50 -9.71 -20.34
CA ASP A 236 13.80 -8.80 -21.44
C ASP A 236 12.57 -7.98 -21.87
N ASP A 237 11.40 -8.61 -21.91
CA ASP A 237 10.14 -7.96 -22.28
C ASP A 237 9.76 -6.87 -21.26
N ILE A 238 9.89 -7.18 -19.97
CA ILE A 238 9.52 -6.22 -18.91
C ILE A 238 10.55 -5.09 -18.83
N TYR A 239 11.83 -5.40 -18.93
CA TYR A 239 12.88 -4.40 -19.01
C TYR A 239 12.66 -3.43 -20.19
N LYS A 240 12.35 -3.98 -21.37
CA LYS A 240 12.02 -3.21 -22.58
C LYS A 240 10.80 -2.33 -22.38
N ASN A 241 9.73 -2.83 -21.74
CA ASN A 241 8.53 -2.05 -21.44
C ASN A 241 8.85 -0.83 -20.56
N ILE A 242 9.63 -1.03 -19.50
CA ILE A 242 10.04 0.05 -18.58
C ILE A 242 10.94 1.07 -19.31
N LEU A 243 11.93 0.62 -20.07
CA LEU A 243 12.79 1.47 -20.87
C LEU A 243 11.99 2.30 -21.89
N ASN A 244 11.07 1.64 -22.58
CA ASN A 244 10.24 2.28 -23.59
C ASN A 244 9.27 3.29 -22.97
N PHE A 245 8.69 3.02 -21.82
CA PHE A 245 7.90 4.01 -21.08
C PHE A 245 8.70 5.28 -20.78
N SER A 246 9.95 5.14 -20.31
CA SER A 246 10.81 6.29 -20.07
C SER A 246 11.07 7.12 -21.36
N LYS A 247 11.28 6.45 -22.49
CA LYS A 247 11.45 7.11 -23.80
C LYS A 247 10.18 7.84 -24.21
N ILE A 248 9.00 7.21 -24.08
CA ILE A 248 7.70 7.81 -24.42
C ILE A 248 7.43 9.04 -23.53
N ARG A 249 7.68 8.92 -22.20
CA ARG A 249 7.51 10.03 -21.25
C ARG A 249 8.38 11.23 -21.65
N LYS A 250 9.64 11.00 -21.97
CA LYS A 250 10.56 12.05 -22.48
C LYS A 250 10.07 12.66 -23.78
N LYS A 251 9.63 11.83 -24.74
CA LYS A 251 9.08 12.30 -26.03
C LYS A 251 7.81 13.17 -25.86
N LEU A 252 7.02 12.91 -24.85
CA LEU A 252 5.83 13.68 -24.51
C LEU A 252 6.13 14.91 -23.62
N ASN A 253 7.39 15.20 -23.34
CA ASN A 253 7.83 16.26 -22.42
C ASN A 253 7.09 16.21 -21.07
N SER A 254 6.76 15.00 -20.58
CA SER A 254 6.04 14.84 -19.32
C SER A 254 6.99 14.52 -18.17
N VAL A 255 6.80 15.23 -17.06
CA VAL A 255 7.47 14.90 -15.79
C VAL A 255 6.68 13.82 -15.00
N PHE A 256 5.39 13.71 -15.29
CA PHE A 256 4.52 12.71 -14.68
C PHE A 256 4.33 11.51 -15.60
N PRO A 257 4.11 10.31 -15.01
CA PRO A 257 4.26 10.02 -13.58
C PRO A 257 5.74 10.02 -13.17
N ARG A 258 6.04 10.41 -11.92
CA ARG A 258 7.32 10.07 -11.29
C ARG A 258 7.41 8.56 -11.18
N THR A 259 8.49 8.00 -11.67
CA THR A 259 8.68 6.56 -11.72
C THR A 259 9.61 6.08 -10.63
N LYS A 260 9.19 5.05 -9.93
CA LYS A 260 10.01 4.34 -8.95
C LYS A 260 10.07 2.88 -9.32
N ILE A 261 11.22 2.24 -9.17
CA ILE A 261 11.33 0.79 -9.27
C ILE A 261 11.71 0.20 -7.92
N GLN A 262 11.06 -0.92 -7.55
CA GLN A 262 11.22 -1.52 -6.24
C GLN A 262 11.44 -3.02 -6.34
N MET A 263 12.50 -3.50 -5.69
CA MET A 263 12.83 -4.91 -5.52
C MET A 263 12.58 -5.34 -4.07
N ILE A 264 11.97 -6.51 -3.88
CA ILE A 264 11.85 -7.13 -2.56
C ILE A 264 13.12 -7.93 -2.28
N LEU A 265 13.74 -7.68 -1.13
CA LEU A 265 14.93 -8.38 -0.69
C LEU A 265 14.56 -9.74 -0.09
N THR A 266 14.97 -10.79 -0.78
CA THR A 266 14.98 -12.18 -0.34
C THR A 266 16.44 -12.65 -0.29
N ASP A 267 16.71 -13.86 0.14
CA ASP A 267 18.07 -14.42 0.14
C ASP A 267 18.71 -14.44 -1.26
N GLU A 268 17.89 -14.53 -2.31
CA GLU A 268 18.36 -14.53 -3.70
C GLU A 268 18.55 -13.11 -4.25
N THR A 269 17.52 -12.26 -4.12
CA THR A 269 17.56 -10.91 -4.71
C THR A 269 18.54 -10.00 -3.98
N ARG A 270 18.82 -10.25 -2.69
CA ARG A 270 19.79 -9.49 -1.89
C ARG A 270 21.20 -9.52 -2.50
N LYS A 271 21.57 -10.60 -3.15
CA LYS A 271 22.88 -10.77 -3.81
C LYS A 271 23.01 -10.01 -5.12
N GLU A 272 21.88 -9.54 -5.66
CA GLU A 272 21.81 -8.89 -6.96
C GLU A 272 21.53 -7.38 -6.90
N GLN A 273 21.66 -6.78 -5.71
CA GLN A 273 21.34 -5.35 -5.51
C GLN A 273 22.15 -4.44 -6.43
N ASP A 274 23.47 -4.65 -6.54
CA ASP A 274 24.34 -3.79 -7.35
C ASP A 274 23.96 -3.83 -8.83
N GLU A 275 23.69 -5.04 -9.36
CA GLU A 275 23.23 -5.23 -10.73
C GLU A 275 21.87 -4.57 -10.95
N TYR A 276 20.96 -4.76 -10.02
CA TYR A 276 19.64 -4.13 -10.06
C TYR A 276 19.73 -2.59 -10.11
N PHE A 277 20.56 -1.98 -9.26
CA PHE A 277 20.78 -0.53 -9.29
C PHE A 277 21.41 -0.07 -10.59
N ARG A 278 22.39 -0.83 -11.12
CA ARG A 278 23.04 -0.54 -12.39
C ARG A 278 22.06 -0.55 -13.56
N LEU A 279 21.12 -1.50 -13.60
CA LEU A 279 20.12 -1.62 -14.66
C LEU A 279 19.19 -0.41 -14.74
N PHE A 280 18.78 0.15 -13.60
CA PHE A 280 17.64 1.08 -13.57
C PHE A 280 17.97 2.53 -13.22
N LYS A 281 19.16 2.84 -12.70
CA LYS A 281 19.54 4.17 -12.22
C LYS A 281 19.35 5.32 -13.23
N ASP A 282 19.46 5.03 -14.54
CA ASP A 282 19.34 6.01 -15.60
C ASP A 282 17.98 5.93 -16.35
N ILE A 283 17.10 5.01 -15.94
CA ILE A 283 15.84 4.72 -16.62
C ILE A 283 14.65 5.27 -15.84
N VAL A 284 14.70 5.19 -14.50
CA VAL A 284 13.63 5.61 -13.59
C VAL A 284 14.08 6.75 -12.69
N ASP A 285 13.13 7.46 -12.10
CA ASP A 285 13.43 8.60 -11.22
C ASP A 285 13.92 8.16 -9.84
N GLU A 286 13.59 6.93 -9.41
CA GLU A 286 14.01 6.39 -8.11
C GLU A 286 14.17 4.86 -8.18
N VAL A 287 15.34 4.36 -7.76
CA VAL A 287 15.58 2.91 -7.59
C VAL A 287 15.60 2.60 -6.09
N SER A 288 14.86 1.59 -5.67
CA SER A 288 14.74 1.22 -4.27
C SER A 288 14.68 -0.28 -4.04
N VAL A 289 15.04 -0.68 -2.83
CA VAL A 289 14.85 -2.03 -2.33
C VAL A 289 13.94 -2.02 -1.11
N LYS A 290 13.25 -3.11 -0.85
CA LYS A 290 12.34 -3.26 0.28
C LYS A 290 12.53 -4.63 0.91
N GLN A 291 12.60 -4.67 2.26
CA GLN A 291 12.64 -5.95 2.94
C GLN A 291 11.37 -6.76 2.63
N TYR A 292 11.55 -8.06 2.51
CA TYR A 292 10.42 -8.97 2.52
C TYR A 292 9.67 -8.80 3.85
N THR A 293 8.37 -8.72 3.80
CA THR A 293 7.53 -8.58 4.99
C THR A 293 6.28 -9.43 4.81
N GLU A 294 6.01 -10.30 5.75
CA GLU A 294 4.77 -11.06 5.77
C GLU A 294 3.55 -10.15 5.92
N ARG A 295 2.37 -10.72 5.67
CA ARG A 295 1.09 -10.03 5.81
C ARG A 295 0.43 -10.40 7.13
N GLY A 296 -0.55 -9.62 7.55
CA GLY A 296 -1.34 -9.93 8.74
C GLY A 296 -2.10 -11.23 8.61
N GLY A 297 -2.33 -11.91 9.73
CA GLY A 297 -3.11 -13.13 9.82
C GLY A 297 -2.34 -14.44 9.68
N ASN A 298 -0.99 -14.41 9.63
CA ASN A 298 -0.15 -15.60 9.49
C ASN A 298 -0.65 -16.55 8.38
N LEU A 299 -0.87 -16.00 7.19
CA LEU A 299 -1.48 -16.73 6.06
C LEU A 299 -0.61 -17.90 5.57
N CYS A 300 0.69 -17.79 5.74
CA CYS A 300 1.67 -18.83 5.40
C CYS A 300 3.03 -18.49 6.00
N ASP A 301 3.86 -19.49 6.18
CA ASP A 301 5.24 -19.34 6.67
C ASP A 301 6.20 -19.10 5.50
N LEU A 302 6.08 -17.94 4.86
CA LEU A 302 6.94 -17.58 3.73
C LEU A 302 8.32 -17.12 4.19
N ASP A 303 8.48 -16.61 5.42
CA ASP A 303 9.78 -16.23 5.98
C ASP A 303 10.76 -17.40 5.92
N LYS A 304 10.32 -18.60 6.27
CA LYS A 304 11.14 -19.82 6.18
C LYS A 304 11.71 -20.07 4.78
N LYS A 305 10.94 -19.68 3.75
CA LYS A 305 11.31 -19.88 2.34
C LYS A 305 12.17 -18.76 1.78
N PHE A 306 11.97 -17.51 2.21
CA PHE A 306 12.57 -16.33 1.58
C PHE A 306 13.53 -15.56 2.49
N ASP A 307 13.55 -15.83 3.78
CA ASP A 307 14.52 -15.31 4.76
C ASP A 307 14.75 -16.36 5.86
N GLY A 308 15.37 -17.49 5.48
CA GLY A 308 15.56 -18.65 6.34
C GLY A 308 16.46 -18.38 7.55
N GLU A 309 17.44 -17.48 7.41
CA GLU A 309 18.32 -17.06 8.51
C GLU A 309 17.52 -16.29 9.58
N LEU A 310 16.69 -15.34 9.15
CA LEU A 310 15.84 -14.58 10.05
C LEU A 310 14.84 -15.48 10.77
N LYS A 311 14.27 -16.45 10.05
CA LYS A 311 13.34 -17.41 10.62
C LYS A 311 14.00 -18.29 11.70
N LYS A 312 15.18 -18.81 11.42
CA LYS A 312 15.94 -19.61 12.41
C LYS A 312 16.23 -18.81 13.67
N LYS A 313 16.74 -17.57 13.53
CA LYS A 313 16.98 -16.68 14.67
C LYS A 313 15.70 -16.33 15.42
N LYS A 314 14.56 -16.14 14.71
CA LYS A 314 13.26 -15.92 15.33
C LYS A 314 12.85 -17.10 16.19
N ASP A 315 12.97 -18.32 15.69
CA ASP A 315 12.59 -19.53 16.42
C ASP A 315 13.48 -19.72 17.67
N ASP A 316 14.77 -19.43 17.57
CA ASP A 316 15.70 -19.51 18.70
C ASP A 316 15.37 -18.44 19.77
N LEU A 317 15.13 -17.18 19.36
CA LEU A 317 14.81 -16.08 20.26
C LEU A 317 13.42 -16.18 20.90
N ILE A 318 12.45 -16.74 20.19
CA ILE A 318 11.13 -17.05 20.78
C ILE A 318 11.24 -18.07 21.93
N LYS A 319 12.14 -19.05 21.81
CA LYS A 319 12.43 -19.99 22.90
C LYS A 319 13.08 -19.29 24.10
N GLU A 320 13.94 -18.30 23.85
CA GLU A 320 14.67 -17.58 24.89
C GLU A 320 13.81 -16.49 25.57
N PHE A 321 13.07 -15.71 24.81
CA PHE A 321 12.37 -14.50 25.30
C PHE A 321 10.84 -14.64 25.44
N GLY A 322 10.26 -15.77 25.06
CA GLY A 322 8.80 -16.00 25.11
C GLY A 322 8.05 -15.62 23.82
N GLY A 323 6.82 -16.13 23.71
CA GLY A 323 6.11 -16.39 22.46
C GLY A 323 5.63 -15.27 21.57
N ASP A 324 5.82 -13.96 21.92
CA ASP A 324 5.25 -12.84 21.16
C ASP A 324 6.30 -11.90 20.55
N ALA A 325 7.59 -12.24 20.63
CA ALA A 325 8.64 -11.43 20.03
C ALA A 325 8.61 -11.49 18.48
N VAL A 326 8.76 -10.35 17.85
CA VAL A 326 8.90 -10.22 16.40
C VAL A 326 10.31 -9.78 16.04
N LEU A 327 10.79 -10.25 14.90
CA LEU A 327 12.10 -9.87 14.37
C LEU A 327 11.95 -9.09 13.07
N MET A 328 12.90 -8.20 12.85
CA MET A 328 13.05 -7.46 11.60
C MET A 328 14.52 -7.43 11.20
N LYS A 329 14.80 -7.49 9.90
CA LYS A 329 16.13 -7.32 9.32
C LYS A 329 16.12 -6.05 8.45
N ASP A 330 17.10 -5.18 8.61
CA ASP A 330 17.25 -3.99 7.77
C ASP A 330 18.03 -4.27 6.47
N SER A 331 18.19 -3.26 5.62
CA SER A 331 18.94 -3.37 4.37
C SER A 331 20.43 -3.65 4.55
N LYS A 332 20.97 -3.36 5.74
CA LYS A 332 22.38 -3.59 6.13
C LYS A 332 22.57 -4.93 6.86
N ASN A 333 21.55 -5.79 6.86
CA ASN A 333 21.51 -7.07 7.58
C ASN A 333 21.53 -6.95 9.12
N ASN A 334 21.33 -5.78 9.70
CA ASN A 334 21.13 -5.68 11.13
C ASN A 334 19.81 -6.32 11.52
N ILE A 335 19.81 -7.01 12.66
CA ILE A 335 18.62 -7.68 13.19
C ILE A 335 18.09 -6.89 14.39
N PHE A 336 16.78 -6.76 14.44
CA PHE A 336 16.07 -6.06 15.50
C PHE A 336 15.00 -6.98 16.07
N ILE A 337 14.79 -6.88 17.37
CA ILE A 337 13.73 -7.58 18.10
C ILE A 337 12.77 -6.59 18.73
N SER A 338 11.51 -6.95 18.85
CA SER A 338 10.55 -6.24 19.67
C SER A 338 9.53 -7.20 20.28
N ASN A 339 9.21 -6.96 21.55
CA ASN A 339 8.08 -7.54 22.26
C ASN A 339 7.04 -6.48 22.65
N GLU A 340 7.31 -5.22 22.38
CA GLU A 340 6.42 -4.10 22.69
C GLU A 340 5.71 -3.59 21.44
N ARG A 341 4.40 -3.63 21.48
CA ARG A 341 3.55 -3.20 20.38
C ARG A 341 3.02 -1.79 20.57
N LEU A 342 3.05 -1.02 19.49
CA LEU A 342 2.49 0.34 19.41
C LEU A 342 1.18 0.34 18.65
N PRO A 343 0.30 1.34 18.84
CA PRO A 343 -0.87 1.51 18.01
C PRO A 343 -0.51 1.64 16.52
N CYS A 344 -1.28 0.97 15.64
CA CYS A 344 -1.04 1.00 14.20
C CYS A 344 -1.57 2.29 13.58
N GLU A 345 -0.79 2.91 12.71
CA GLU A 345 -1.17 4.12 11.99
C GLU A 345 -2.24 3.85 10.90
N GLN A 346 -2.27 2.65 10.34
CA GLN A 346 -3.08 2.33 9.15
C GLN A 346 -4.57 2.68 9.28
N PRO A 347 -5.30 2.31 10.35
CA PRO A 347 -6.71 2.66 10.52
C PRO A 347 -6.99 4.16 10.67
N PHE A 348 -5.94 4.97 10.85
CA PHE A 348 -6.03 6.42 11.05
C PHE A 348 -5.55 7.22 9.83
N GLN A 349 -4.94 6.56 8.84
CA GLN A 349 -4.39 7.20 7.64
C GLN A 349 -5.14 6.85 6.38
N ARG A 350 -5.65 5.62 6.25
CA ARG A 350 -6.18 5.12 5.00
C ARG A 350 -7.38 4.20 5.18
N LEU A 351 -8.14 4.12 4.12
CA LEU A 351 -9.17 3.11 3.92
C LEU A 351 -8.88 2.41 2.59
N LEU A 352 -9.32 1.19 2.44
CA LEU A 352 -9.21 0.48 1.17
C LEU A 352 -10.54 -0.15 0.76
N THR A 353 -10.69 -0.41 -0.53
CA THR A 353 -11.83 -1.17 -1.04
C THR A 353 -11.39 -2.22 -2.05
N THR A 354 -12.05 -3.37 -2.01
CA THR A 354 -11.92 -4.43 -3.00
C THR A 354 -12.64 -4.06 -4.31
N TYR A 355 -12.38 -4.82 -5.38
CA TYR A 355 -12.99 -4.64 -6.70
C TYR A 355 -14.52 -4.63 -6.70
N ASP A 356 -15.15 -5.22 -5.71
CA ASP A 356 -16.59 -5.35 -5.52
C ASP A 356 -17.19 -4.43 -4.44
N GLY A 357 -16.35 -3.58 -3.82
CA GLY A 357 -16.82 -2.57 -2.87
C GLY A 357 -16.84 -2.98 -1.40
N LYS A 358 -16.16 -4.06 -0.98
CA LYS A 358 -15.91 -4.31 0.45
C LYS A 358 -14.89 -3.30 0.96
N ALA A 359 -15.17 -2.63 2.05
CA ALA A 359 -14.26 -1.72 2.69
C ALA A 359 -13.41 -2.46 3.74
N GLY A 360 -12.09 -2.37 3.60
CA GLY A 360 -11.12 -2.95 4.53
C GLY A 360 -10.37 -1.87 5.31
N MET A 361 -9.94 -2.21 6.51
CA MET A 361 -9.25 -1.28 7.41
C MET A 361 -7.74 -1.15 7.16
N CYS A 362 -7.15 -2.11 6.42
CA CYS A 362 -5.69 -2.23 6.35
C CYS A 362 -5.24 -2.98 5.10
N CYS A 363 -4.18 -2.49 4.45
CA CYS A 363 -3.58 -3.13 3.28
C CYS A 363 -2.82 -4.43 3.60
N TYR A 364 -2.61 -4.77 4.86
CA TYR A 364 -2.02 -6.05 5.31
C TYR A 364 -3.06 -7.16 5.44
N ASP A 365 -4.36 -6.84 5.49
CA ASP A 365 -5.46 -7.82 5.44
C ASP A 365 -5.72 -8.31 4.02
N TRP A 366 -4.79 -9.06 3.44
CA TRP A 366 -4.88 -9.53 2.05
C TRP A 366 -6.08 -10.43 1.76
N GLY A 367 -6.63 -11.06 2.78
CA GLY A 367 -7.86 -11.83 2.66
C GLY A 367 -9.12 -10.98 2.61
N ALA A 368 -9.04 -9.67 2.91
CA ALA A 368 -10.21 -8.82 3.18
C ALA A 368 -11.13 -9.48 4.24
N THR A 369 -10.50 -10.05 5.27
CA THR A 369 -11.20 -10.85 6.30
C THR A 369 -11.84 -9.97 7.37
N HIS A 370 -11.32 -8.76 7.57
CA HIS A 370 -11.86 -7.78 8.50
C HIS A 370 -12.50 -6.61 7.76
N THR A 371 -13.69 -6.86 7.23
CA THR A 371 -14.49 -5.86 6.51
C THR A 371 -15.10 -4.88 7.51
N VAL A 372 -14.97 -3.58 7.26
CA VAL A 372 -15.52 -2.48 8.09
C VAL A 372 -16.73 -1.80 7.46
N GLY A 373 -17.21 -2.32 6.34
CA GLY A 373 -18.41 -1.85 5.65
C GLY A 373 -18.46 -2.26 4.19
N TYR A 374 -19.53 -1.88 3.51
CA TYR A 374 -19.75 -2.18 2.10
C TYR A 374 -20.12 -0.90 1.35
N LEU A 375 -19.35 -0.57 0.33
CA LEU A 375 -19.52 0.60 -0.53
C LEU A 375 -20.37 0.30 -1.76
N ASP A 376 -20.62 -1.00 -2.01
CA ASP A 376 -21.47 -1.48 -3.10
C ASP A 376 -22.22 -2.76 -2.72
N LYS A 377 -23.39 -2.95 -3.36
CA LYS A 377 -24.24 -4.12 -3.17
C LYS A 377 -23.52 -5.41 -3.53
N LEU A 378 -22.69 -5.38 -4.57
CA LEU A 378 -21.95 -6.55 -5.04
C LEU A 378 -20.98 -7.07 -3.95
N GLY A 379 -20.29 -6.16 -3.26
CA GLY A 379 -19.39 -6.52 -2.15
C GLY A 379 -20.12 -7.18 -0.99
N TYR A 380 -21.31 -6.67 -0.68
CA TYR A 380 -22.18 -7.25 0.33
C TYR A 380 -22.63 -8.67 -0.07
N GLU A 381 -23.17 -8.85 -1.28
CA GLU A 381 -23.65 -10.14 -1.78
C GLU A 381 -22.51 -11.19 -1.87
N ASN A 382 -21.30 -10.77 -2.29
CA ASN A 382 -20.13 -11.64 -2.32
C ASN A 382 -19.69 -12.00 -0.89
N GLY A 383 -19.73 -11.07 0.06
CA GLY A 383 -19.42 -11.32 1.46
C GLY A 383 -20.36 -12.36 2.09
N GLU A 384 -21.65 -12.28 1.83
CA GLU A 384 -22.63 -13.28 2.29
C GLU A 384 -22.33 -14.67 1.73
N LYS A 385 -22.01 -14.77 0.44
CA LYS A 385 -21.65 -16.05 -0.20
C LYS A 385 -20.37 -16.64 0.36
N GLU A 386 -19.34 -15.82 0.58
CA GLU A 386 -18.09 -16.25 1.20
C GLU A 386 -18.33 -16.77 2.62
N TYR A 387 -19.12 -16.05 3.41
CA TYR A 387 -19.50 -16.50 4.76
C TYR A 387 -20.24 -17.84 4.74
N ALA A 388 -21.22 -18.00 3.86
CA ALA A 388 -21.95 -19.27 3.70
C ALA A 388 -21.03 -20.43 3.31
N ASN A 389 -20.08 -20.19 2.38
CA ASN A 389 -19.10 -21.18 1.97
C ASN A 389 -18.12 -21.57 3.11
N ILE A 390 -17.67 -20.60 3.89
CA ILE A 390 -16.81 -20.84 5.06
C ILE A 390 -17.57 -21.68 6.10
N LYS A 391 -18.82 -21.32 6.39
CA LYS A 391 -19.70 -22.06 7.30
C LYS A 391 -19.88 -23.50 6.83
N LYS A 392 -20.22 -23.73 5.56
CA LYS A 392 -20.38 -25.07 4.97
C LYS A 392 -19.09 -25.89 5.04
N LYS A 393 -17.91 -25.27 4.78
CA LYS A 393 -16.60 -25.92 4.91
C LYS A 393 -16.30 -26.26 6.37
N ALA A 394 -16.64 -25.39 7.33
CA ALA A 394 -16.45 -25.65 8.75
C ALA A 394 -17.36 -26.78 9.26
N GLU A 395 -18.60 -26.87 8.77
CA GLU A 395 -19.55 -27.96 9.07
C GLU A 395 -19.06 -29.31 8.49
N ASN A 396 -18.41 -29.28 7.32
CA ASN A 396 -17.82 -30.47 6.69
C ASN A 396 -16.45 -30.90 7.28
N LYS A 397 -15.95 -30.23 8.31
CA LYS A 397 -14.63 -30.43 8.95
C LYS A 397 -14.45 -31.75 9.72
N LYS A 398 -15.34 -32.69 9.64
CA LYS A 398 -15.10 -34.08 10.17
C LYS A 398 -14.01 -34.85 9.40
N LYS A 399 -13.40 -34.27 8.36
CA LYS A 399 -12.31 -34.88 7.58
C LYS A 399 -11.11 -33.91 7.44
N GLY A 400 -10.23 -33.89 8.43
CA GLY A 400 -8.76 -33.79 8.27
C GLY A 400 -8.13 -32.59 7.55
N PHE A 401 -8.76 -31.43 7.47
CA PHE A 401 -8.13 -30.21 6.97
C PHE A 401 -8.00 -29.22 8.13
N GLU A 402 -6.79 -28.96 8.59
CA GLU A 402 -6.48 -27.80 9.42
C GLU A 402 -6.68 -26.56 8.54
N MET A 403 -7.86 -25.99 8.58
CA MET A 403 -8.02 -24.62 8.17
C MET A 403 -7.28 -23.77 9.19
N MET A 404 -6.32 -22.94 8.71
CA MET A 404 -5.77 -21.84 9.47
C MET A 404 -6.88 -21.20 10.33
N ASN A 405 -6.54 -20.75 11.53
CA ASN A 405 -7.41 -20.03 12.46
C ASN A 405 -7.90 -18.70 11.87
N LEU A 406 -8.67 -18.78 10.80
CA LEU A 406 -9.58 -17.71 10.40
C LEU A 406 -10.68 -17.77 11.46
N GLU A 407 -10.55 -16.94 12.49
CA GLU A 407 -11.70 -16.65 13.33
C GLU A 407 -12.79 -16.17 12.40
N MET A 408 -13.80 -17.02 12.24
CA MET A 408 -14.99 -16.66 11.47
C MET A 408 -15.52 -15.36 12.07
N PRO A 409 -15.79 -14.32 11.28
CA PRO A 409 -16.52 -13.17 11.79
C PRO A 409 -17.76 -13.72 12.47
N LYS A 410 -17.90 -13.51 13.77
CA LYS A 410 -19.13 -13.88 14.47
C LYS A 410 -20.25 -13.15 13.73
N LYS A 411 -21.38 -13.80 13.51
CA LYS A 411 -22.54 -13.23 12.80
C LYS A 411 -22.90 -11.81 13.31
N ASN A 412 -22.56 -11.53 14.56
CA ASN A 412 -22.74 -10.25 15.25
C ASN A 412 -21.67 -9.18 14.90
N ASN A 413 -20.60 -9.54 14.18
CA ASN A 413 -19.53 -8.62 13.75
C ASN A 413 -19.63 -8.26 12.27
N MET A 414 -20.63 -8.77 11.55
CA MET A 414 -20.91 -8.27 10.21
C MET A 414 -21.59 -6.90 10.32
N PRO A 415 -21.10 -5.88 9.62
CA PRO A 415 -21.76 -4.60 9.60
C PRO A 415 -23.23 -4.77 9.17
N GLU A 416 -24.13 -3.95 9.73
CA GLU A 416 -25.53 -3.96 9.33
C GLU A 416 -25.67 -4.03 7.81
N LYS A 417 -26.67 -4.77 7.31
CA LYS A 417 -26.90 -5.09 5.90
C LYS A 417 -27.17 -3.89 4.97
N LYS A 418 -26.45 -2.77 5.15
CA LYS A 418 -26.63 -1.56 4.35
C LYS A 418 -25.36 -1.26 3.57
N VAL A 419 -25.52 -0.96 2.29
CA VAL A 419 -24.49 -0.27 1.51
C VAL A 419 -24.37 1.13 2.07
N ASN A 420 -23.17 1.47 2.51
CA ASN A 420 -22.84 2.76 3.13
C ASN A 420 -22.01 3.60 2.15
N ASP A 421 -21.96 4.91 2.38
CA ASP A 421 -20.97 5.76 1.74
C ASP A 421 -19.63 5.70 2.48
N LEU A 422 -18.60 6.25 1.85
CA LEU A 422 -17.24 6.25 2.36
C LEU A 422 -17.11 7.01 3.70
N GLU A 423 -17.83 8.11 3.84
CA GLU A 423 -17.83 8.95 5.05
C GLU A 423 -18.45 8.20 6.24
N SER A 424 -19.59 7.55 6.02
CA SER A 424 -20.27 6.73 7.02
C SER A 424 -19.41 5.54 7.49
N ILE A 425 -18.66 4.93 6.59
CA ILE A 425 -17.73 3.84 6.95
C ILE A 425 -16.55 4.39 7.74
N TRP A 426 -15.93 5.49 7.29
CA TRP A 426 -14.75 6.07 7.94
C TRP A 426 -15.02 6.55 9.37
N HIS A 427 -16.23 7.06 9.62
CA HIS A 427 -16.68 7.50 10.94
C HIS A 427 -17.52 6.45 11.68
N GLY A 428 -17.73 5.29 11.05
CA GLY A 428 -18.61 4.24 11.53
C GLY A 428 -18.07 3.48 12.75
N GLU A 429 -18.94 2.68 13.33
CA GLU A 429 -18.64 1.95 14.57
C GLU A 429 -17.55 0.89 14.36
N ASP A 430 -17.57 0.16 13.23
CA ASP A 430 -16.69 -0.97 13.01
C ASP A 430 -15.22 -0.55 12.88
N ILE A 431 -14.92 0.49 12.08
CA ILE A 431 -13.56 1.04 12.01
C ILE A 431 -13.13 1.67 13.34
N ASN A 432 -14.06 2.26 14.09
CA ASN A 432 -13.77 2.85 15.39
C ASN A 432 -13.51 1.79 16.47
N LYS A 433 -14.13 0.61 16.40
CA LYS A 433 -13.75 -0.55 17.25
C LYS A 433 -12.29 -0.94 17.01
N VAL A 434 -11.86 -0.99 15.75
CA VAL A 434 -10.46 -1.25 15.38
C VAL A 434 -9.53 -0.19 15.97
N ARG A 435 -9.82 1.09 15.75
CA ARG A 435 -9.01 2.20 16.29
C ARG A 435 -8.91 2.14 17.80
N LYS A 436 -10.03 1.90 18.48
CA LYS A 436 -10.10 1.74 19.93
C LYS A 436 -9.22 0.60 20.42
N ALA A 437 -9.30 -0.56 19.78
CA ALA A 437 -8.48 -1.71 20.16
C ALA A 437 -6.96 -1.39 20.07
N HIS A 438 -6.54 -0.61 19.05
CA HIS A 438 -5.15 -0.18 18.94
C HIS A 438 -4.73 0.83 20.00
N ILE A 439 -5.62 1.76 20.40
CA ILE A 439 -5.32 2.79 21.42
C ILE A 439 -5.31 2.19 22.83
N GLU A 440 -6.11 1.15 23.06
CA GLU A 440 -6.24 0.48 24.37
C GLU A 440 -5.27 -0.72 24.52
N ASP A 441 -4.26 -0.85 23.65
CA ASP A 441 -3.29 -1.95 23.65
C ASP A 441 -3.92 -3.35 23.47
N LYS A 442 -5.12 -3.39 22.87
CA LYS A 442 -5.91 -4.60 22.59
C LYS A 442 -5.86 -5.02 21.12
N ALA A 443 -4.88 -4.55 20.36
CA ALA A 443 -4.74 -4.90 18.94
C ALA A 443 -4.65 -6.40 18.68
N GLY A 444 -4.12 -7.18 19.65
CA GLY A 444 -4.09 -8.63 19.60
C GLY A 444 -5.46 -9.32 19.59
N SER A 445 -6.54 -8.62 19.97
CA SER A 445 -7.92 -9.13 19.86
C SER A 445 -8.44 -9.17 18.42
N ILE A 446 -7.77 -8.49 17.49
CA ILE A 446 -8.08 -8.50 16.07
C ILE A 446 -7.17 -9.53 15.39
N SER A 447 -7.75 -10.58 14.82
CA SER A 447 -7.01 -11.75 14.31
C SER A 447 -5.88 -11.40 13.37
N ILE A 448 -6.12 -10.52 12.38
CA ILE A 448 -5.11 -10.08 11.41
C ILE A 448 -4.02 -9.19 12.03
N CYS A 449 -4.32 -8.55 13.17
CA CYS A 449 -3.38 -7.68 13.86
C CYS A 449 -2.53 -8.45 14.87
N LYS A 450 -3.00 -9.59 15.39
CA LYS A 450 -2.36 -10.34 16.48
C LYS A 450 -0.87 -10.60 16.24
N SER A 451 -0.53 -11.04 15.03
CA SER A 451 0.85 -11.36 14.61
C SER A 451 1.30 -10.55 13.40
N CYS A 452 0.70 -9.39 13.17
CA CYS A 452 1.02 -8.57 12.01
C CYS A 452 2.45 -8.02 12.12
N PRO A 453 3.33 -8.25 11.13
CA PRO A 453 4.73 -7.83 11.17
C PRO A 453 4.93 -6.39 10.69
N PHE A 454 3.89 -5.55 10.69
CA PHE A 454 4.02 -4.17 10.25
C PHE A 454 4.95 -3.39 11.20
N LYS A 455 6.15 -3.12 10.74
CA LYS A 455 7.27 -2.61 11.53
C LYS A 455 6.98 -1.33 12.32
N GLU A 456 6.11 -0.47 11.78
CA GLU A 456 5.75 0.80 12.43
C GLU A 456 4.91 0.62 13.70
N THR A 457 4.50 -0.62 14.02
CA THR A 457 3.72 -0.94 15.21
C THR A 457 4.54 -1.54 16.35
N TYR A 458 5.88 -1.45 16.28
CA TYR A 458 6.76 -2.05 17.28
C TYR A 458 7.86 -1.08 17.70
N LYS A 459 8.28 -1.19 18.97
CA LYS A 459 9.52 -0.60 19.44
C LYS A 459 10.67 -1.58 19.20
N TRP A 460 11.59 -1.20 18.35
CA TRP A 460 12.66 -2.07 17.92
C TRP A 460 13.92 -1.86 18.76
N LYS A 461 14.51 -2.98 19.19
CA LYS A 461 15.83 -3.02 19.82
C LYS A 461 16.76 -3.78 18.89
N LYS A 462 17.92 -3.19 18.56
CA LYS A 462 18.94 -3.86 17.77
C LYS A 462 19.54 -5.02 18.59
N ILE A 463 19.70 -6.16 17.95
CA ILE A 463 20.44 -7.32 18.46
C ILE A 463 21.56 -7.63 17.48
N ASN A 464 22.72 -7.95 18.01
CA ASN A 464 23.90 -8.24 17.20
C ASN A 464 23.83 -9.67 16.65
#